data_d1b02bdca59d131787dda58dbeee019a
#
_entry.id   d1b02bdca59d131787dda58dbeee019a
#
_cell.length_a   1.000
_cell.length_b   1.000
_cell.length_c   1.000
_cell.angle_alpha   90.00
_cell.angle_beta   90.00
_cell.angle_gamma   90.00
#
_symmetry.space_group_name_H-M   'P 1'
#
loop_
_entity.id
_entity.type
_entity.pdbx_description
1 polymer ?
#
loop_
_entity_poly.entity_id
_entity_poly.type
_entity_poly.pdbx_seq_one_letter_code
_entity_poly.pdbx_strand_id
1 'polypeptide(L)'
;MTLVGLDDTDSRTEGMCTTYVAARVADALEAAGGHVERRLLIRLNPAVEYKTRGNAALCLETDLDPDRAFELATATVDELAVVDDPRTEPGVVVADAVAADVPDTVADFARRALRERLRVADAVALLERLEYRHEGGRGRIGALAALGAHRAFDDWTYEHIAYRDLSRCGTPREIDGESVHAAAEDAYPEAWDTVDRVEDELVCVPAAPGPILYGIRGDDPETVRSAAAAIESEPVTEAVTYRTNQGTDAHLRDGTIESVRDGRAYRVDGVVSDAPETRAGGHVHLTIADGDARLPCVAFEPTKRFRDRVRGLRVGDDVTVCGEVSDGTLKLEKFALRDPVTTESVVPTCPDCDRSMKSAGRNQGYRCRDCGTTAPGRVERPLDRQLESGWYEVPPCARRHVAKPLVRGGFDAPTHPER
;
A
#
# COMPACT_ATOMS: atom_id res chain seq x y z
N MET A 1 -15.70 -24.42 15.10
CA MET A 1 -15.23 -23.00 15.05
C MET A 1 -16.03 -22.28 13.99
N THR A 2 -16.25 -21.02 14.16
CA THR A 2 -17.05 -20.19 13.27
C THR A 2 -16.21 -19.02 12.80
N LEU A 3 -16.22 -18.75 11.51
CA LEU A 3 -15.60 -17.57 10.90
C LEU A 3 -16.69 -16.55 10.59
N VAL A 4 -16.49 -15.30 11.03
CA VAL A 4 -17.40 -14.17 10.79
C VAL A 4 -16.66 -13.10 10.00
N GLY A 5 -17.04 -12.91 8.74
CA GLY A 5 -16.51 -11.89 7.85
C GLY A 5 -17.44 -10.70 7.73
N LEU A 6 -16.89 -9.48 7.72
CA LEU A 6 -17.64 -8.25 7.49
C LEU A 6 -16.84 -7.21 6.71
N ASP A 7 -17.55 -6.40 5.92
CA ASP A 7 -16.94 -5.33 5.13
C ASP A 7 -17.96 -4.25 4.77
N ASP A 8 -17.43 -3.09 4.36
CA ASP A 8 -18.17 -1.96 3.75
C ASP A 8 -19.22 -1.32 4.66
N THR A 9 -18.87 -1.09 5.95
CA THR A 9 -19.79 -0.56 6.97
C THR A 9 -19.59 0.94 7.25
N ASP A 10 -18.56 1.58 6.68
CA ASP A 10 -18.15 2.96 6.95
C ASP A 10 -18.47 3.92 5.79
N SER A 11 -18.55 5.22 6.10
CA SER A 11 -18.67 6.28 5.11
C SER A 11 -17.37 7.10 5.05
N ARG A 12 -17.08 7.62 3.86
CA ARG A 12 -15.95 8.52 3.65
C ARG A 12 -16.16 9.88 4.34
N THR A 13 -17.39 10.35 4.39
CA THR A 13 -17.77 11.70 4.85
C THR A 13 -18.39 11.72 6.23
N GLU A 14 -19.17 10.67 6.58
CA GLU A 14 -19.92 10.61 7.84
C GLU A 14 -19.17 9.83 8.93
N GLY A 15 -18.09 9.15 8.55
CA GLY A 15 -17.25 8.46 9.52
C GLY A 15 -17.54 6.97 9.64
N MET A 16 -17.58 6.46 10.86
CA MET A 16 -17.51 5.06 11.21
C MET A 16 -16.21 4.39 10.72
N CYS A 17 -16.01 3.12 11.05
CA CYS A 17 -14.92 2.29 10.54
C CYS A 17 -15.27 0.83 10.69
N THR A 18 -15.05 0.03 9.66
CA THR A 18 -15.33 -1.40 9.68
C THR A 18 -14.54 -2.13 10.78
N THR A 19 -13.36 -1.65 11.16
CA THR A 19 -12.60 -2.21 12.30
C THR A 19 -13.31 -2.00 13.63
N TYR A 20 -13.95 -0.84 13.83
CA TYR A 20 -14.75 -0.56 15.03
C TYR A 20 -16.00 -1.44 15.08
N VAL A 21 -16.71 -1.57 13.95
CA VAL A 21 -17.86 -2.47 13.85
C VAL A 21 -17.47 -3.91 14.18
N ALA A 22 -16.31 -4.38 13.66
CA ALA A 22 -15.77 -5.70 13.98
C ALA A 22 -15.44 -5.88 15.47
N ALA A 23 -14.92 -4.82 16.14
CA ALA A 23 -14.71 -4.85 17.58
C ALA A 23 -16.06 -5.02 18.33
N ARG A 24 -17.10 -4.27 17.93
CA ARG A 24 -18.45 -4.42 18.52
C ARG A 24 -19.06 -5.79 18.26
N VAL A 25 -18.86 -6.37 17.07
CA VAL A 25 -19.27 -7.74 16.78
C VAL A 25 -18.54 -8.72 17.71
N ALA A 26 -17.22 -8.55 17.88
CA ALA A 26 -16.45 -9.40 18.81
C ALA A 26 -17.00 -9.33 20.23
N ASP A 27 -17.31 -8.14 20.74
CA ASP A 27 -17.93 -7.97 22.06
C ASP A 27 -19.29 -8.65 22.18
N ALA A 28 -20.13 -8.55 21.14
CA ALA A 28 -21.44 -9.21 21.12
C ALA A 28 -21.31 -10.74 21.14
N LEU A 29 -20.32 -11.30 20.42
CA LEU A 29 -20.01 -12.73 20.42
C LEU A 29 -19.51 -13.18 21.80
N GLU A 30 -18.61 -12.42 22.43
CA GLU A 30 -18.08 -12.72 23.77
C GLU A 30 -19.16 -12.57 24.86
N ALA A 31 -20.02 -11.56 24.77
CA ALA A 31 -21.17 -11.38 25.68
C ALA A 31 -22.20 -12.52 25.58
N ALA A 32 -22.30 -13.17 24.43
CA ALA A 32 -23.14 -14.35 24.23
C ALA A 32 -22.48 -15.66 24.70
N GLY A 33 -21.28 -15.59 25.29
CA GLY A 33 -20.56 -16.72 25.88
C GLY A 33 -19.55 -17.38 24.91
N GLY A 34 -19.34 -16.82 23.72
CA GLY A 34 -18.29 -17.25 22.82
C GLY A 34 -16.91 -16.68 23.22
N HIS A 35 -15.86 -17.24 22.63
CA HIS A 35 -14.50 -16.70 22.70
C HIS A 35 -14.03 -16.34 21.30
N VAL A 36 -13.47 -15.13 21.13
CA VAL A 36 -12.87 -14.67 19.86
C VAL A 36 -11.37 -14.91 19.89
N GLU A 37 -10.96 -15.99 19.23
CA GLU A 37 -9.56 -16.43 19.19
C GLU A 37 -8.69 -15.55 18.29
N ARG A 38 -9.23 -15.12 17.13
CA ARG A 38 -8.48 -14.40 16.11
C ARG A 38 -9.26 -13.24 15.52
N ARG A 39 -8.55 -12.13 15.30
CA ARG A 39 -9.07 -10.94 14.63
C ARG A 39 -8.16 -10.59 13.46
N LEU A 40 -8.67 -10.68 12.22
CA LEU A 40 -7.95 -10.36 11.00
C LEU A 40 -8.48 -9.05 10.39
N LEU A 41 -7.56 -8.18 9.96
CA LEU A 41 -7.83 -7.01 9.15
C LEU A 41 -7.18 -7.21 7.77
N ILE A 42 -7.99 -7.34 6.73
CA ILE A 42 -7.52 -7.69 5.40
C ILE A 42 -7.69 -6.51 4.46
N ARG A 43 -6.57 -5.96 4.00
CA ARG A 43 -6.57 -4.97 2.93
C ARG A 43 -6.87 -5.65 1.61
N LEU A 44 -7.81 -5.07 0.86
CA LEU A 44 -8.24 -5.53 -0.45
C LEU A 44 -7.64 -4.66 -1.55
N ASN A 45 -8.04 -4.88 -2.82
CA ASN A 45 -7.48 -4.18 -3.97
C ASN A 45 -7.53 -2.65 -3.80
N PRO A 46 -6.38 -1.96 -3.77
CA PRO A 46 -6.34 -0.52 -3.61
C PRO A 46 -6.89 0.24 -4.83
N ALA A 47 -6.99 -0.41 -6.00
CA ALA A 47 -7.48 0.17 -7.25
C ALA A 47 -9.01 0.25 -7.35
N VAL A 48 -9.77 -0.29 -6.40
CA VAL A 48 -11.24 -0.25 -6.44
C VAL A 48 -11.75 1.17 -6.18
N GLU A 49 -12.57 1.70 -7.08
CA GLU A 49 -13.08 3.07 -7.04
C GLU A 49 -14.14 3.30 -5.95
N TYR A 50 -14.94 2.28 -5.67
CA TYR A 50 -16.10 2.37 -4.75
C TYR A 50 -15.72 2.20 -3.27
N LYS A 51 -14.46 1.97 -2.95
CA LYS A 51 -14.02 1.88 -1.56
C LYS A 51 -14.21 3.21 -0.83
N THR A 52 -14.56 3.13 0.43
CA THR A 52 -14.70 4.32 1.28
C THR A 52 -13.34 4.94 1.60
N ARG A 53 -12.36 4.15 2.03
CA ARG A 53 -10.99 4.59 2.39
C ARG A 53 -9.94 3.54 2.04
N GLY A 54 -9.47 2.80 3.05
CA GLY A 54 -8.37 1.86 2.94
C GLY A 54 -8.73 0.51 2.31
N ASN A 55 -9.99 0.28 1.93
CA ASN A 55 -10.51 -0.97 1.39
C ASN A 55 -10.13 -2.17 2.26
N ALA A 56 -10.73 -2.29 3.43
CA ALA A 56 -10.40 -3.29 4.43
C ALA A 56 -11.62 -4.08 4.89
N ALA A 57 -11.54 -5.39 4.80
CA ALA A 57 -12.49 -6.32 5.35
C ALA A 57 -11.94 -6.98 6.63
N LEU A 58 -12.82 -7.48 7.49
CA LEU A 58 -12.48 -8.09 8.77
C LEU A 58 -12.92 -9.54 8.81
N CYS A 59 -12.17 -10.38 9.52
CA CYS A 59 -12.61 -11.73 9.89
C CYS A 59 -12.34 -11.97 11.38
N LEU A 60 -13.35 -12.48 12.06
CA LEU A 60 -13.29 -12.95 13.44
C LEU A 60 -13.42 -14.47 13.46
N GLU A 61 -12.60 -15.15 14.24
CA GLU A 61 -12.72 -16.59 14.49
C GLU A 61 -13.19 -16.81 15.92
N THR A 62 -14.30 -17.53 16.09
CA THR A 62 -14.97 -17.75 17.38
C THR A 62 -15.41 -19.20 17.54
N ASP A 63 -15.61 -19.63 18.77
CA ASP A 63 -16.21 -20.94 19.12
C ASP A 63 -17.75 -20.90 19.24
N LEU A 64 -18.37 -19.72 19.04
CA LEU A 64 -19.81 -19.58 19.09
C LEU A 64 -20.49 -20.33 17.92
N ASP A 65 -21.72 -20.82 18.16
CA ASP A 65 -22.54 -21.44 17.12
C ASP A 65 -22.72 -20.53 15.89
N PRO A 66 -22.61 -21.06 14.65
CA PRO A 66 -22.67 -20.26 13.42
C PRO A 66 -23.96 -19.48 13.22
N ASP A 67 -25.13 -20.04 13.59
CA ASP A 67 -26.42 -19.35 13.47
C ASP A 67 -26.48 -18.18 14.44
N ARG A 68 -26.03 -18.42 15.67
CA ARG A 68 -25.98 -17.37 16.69
C ARG A 68 -24.96 -16.28 16.34
N ALA A 69 -23.81 -16.65 15.83
CA ALA A 69 -22.78 -15.70 15.37
C ALA A 69 -23.31 -14.83 14.21
N PHE A 70 -24.05 -15.42 13.28
CA PHE A 70 -24.66 -14.71 12.17
C PHE A 70 -25.69 -13.69 12.62
N GLU A 71 -26.63 -14.09 13.52
CA GLU A 71 -27.62 -13.19 14.09
C GLU A 71 -27.00 -11.98 14.78
N LEU A 72 -25.97 -12.21 15.62
CA LEU A 72 -25.28 -11.14 16.36
C LEU A 72 -24.49 -10.21 15.43
N ALA A 73 -23.77 -10.78 14.46
CA ALA A 73 -22.99 -9.99 13.51
C ALA A 73 -23.89 -9.11 12.63
N THR A 74 -24.99 -9.67 12.10
CA THR A 74 -25.95 -8.92 11.29
C THR A 74 -26.61 -7.80 12.10
N ALA A 75 -27.09 -8.10 13.31
CA ALA A 75 -27.71 -7.10 14.17
C ALA A 75 -26.76 -5.94 14.51
N THR A 76 -25.48 -6.24 14.79
CA THR A 76 -24.48 -5.21 15.10
C THR A 76 -24.13 -4.37 13.86
N VAL A 77 -24.04 -5.00 12.69
CA VAL A 77 -23.79 -4.28 11.42
C VAL A 77 -24.98 -3.39 11.08
N ASP A 78 -26.22 -3.86 11.23
CA ASP A 78 -27.44 -3.07 10.97
C ASP A 78 -27.54 -1.84 11.89
N GLU A 79 -27.10 -1.97 13.15
CA GLU A 79 -27.07 -0.88 14.11
C GLU A 79 -26.02 0.19 13.79
N LEU A 80 -24.85 -0.22 13.34
CA LEU A 80 -23.67 0.66 13.29
C LEU A 80 -23.24 1.08 11.88
N ALA A 81 -23.65 0.37 10.83
CA ALA A 81 -23.24 0.71 9.47
C ALA A 81 -23.89 2.01 8.98
N VAL A 82 -23.12 2.82 8.26
CA VAL A 82 -23.57 4.12 7.72
C VAL A 82 -24.23 3.90 6.37
N VAL A 83 -25.42 3.29 6.36
CA VAL A 83 -26.13 2.92 5.12
C VAL A 83 -26.80 4.11 4.41
N ASP A 84 -26.85 5.28 5.03
CA ASP A 84 -27.31 6.51 4.39
C ASP A 84 -26.32 7.04 3.33
N ASP A 85 -25.04 6.63 3.42
CA ASP A 85 -24.08 6.87 2.33
C ASP A 85 -24.33 5.89 1.17
N PRO A 86 -24.69 6.36 -0.03
CA PRO A 86 -25.01 5.48 -1.16
C PRO A 86 -23.82 4.64 -1.65
N ARG A 87 -22.63 4.84 -1.10
CA ARG A 87 -21.43 4.04 -1.38
C ARG A 87 -21.21 2.93 -0.37
N THR A 88 -21.93 2.94 0.74
CA THR A 88 -21.85 1.95 1.81
C THR A 88 -22.88 0.87 1.56
N GLU A 89 -22.40 -0.35 1.27
CA GLU A 89 -23.24 -1.53 1.05
C GLU A 89 -22.71 -2.69 1.90
N PRO A 90 -23.02 -2.71 3.20
CA PRO A 90 -22.47 -3.69 4.14
C PRO A 90 -22.66 -5.13 3.71
N GLY A 91 -21.75 -6.00 4.13
CA GLY A 91 -21.87 -7.43 3.91
C GLY A 91 -21.35 -8.21 5.11
N VAL A 92 -22.12 -9.22 5.51
CA VAL A 92 -21.77 -10.20 6.54
C VAL A 92 -21.74 -11.58 5.90
N VAL A 93 -20.71 -12.37 6.24
CA VAL A 93 -20.56 -13.77 5.80
C VAL A 93 -20.13 -14.62 6.99
N VAL A 94 -20.82 -15.74 7.23
CA VAL A 94 -20.48 -16.66 8.31
C VAL A 94 -20.33 -18.08 7.78
N ALA A 95 -19.22 -18.72 8.16
CA ALA A 95 -18.90 -20.10 7.82
C ALA A 95 -18.67 -20.93 9.07
N ASP A 96 -19.25 -22.15 9.09
CA ASP A 96 -18.91 -23.18 10.08
C ASP A 96 -17.61 -23.87 9.65
N ALA A 97 -16.48 -23.27 10.01
CA ALA A 97 -15.15 -23.72 9.63
C ALA A 97 -14.07 -23.15 10.56
N VAL A 98 -12.94 -23.81 10.64
CA VAL A 98 -11.69 -23.22 11.14
C VAL A 98 -10.94 -22.55 9.99
N ALA A 99 -10.21 -21.50 10.28
CA ALA A 99 -9.50 -20.73 9.25
C ALA A 99 -8.53 -21.60 8.39
N ALA A 100 -7.94 -22.65 8.97
CA ALA A 100 -7.03 -23.56 8.26
C ALA A 100 -7.74 -24.47 7.26
N ASP A 101 -9.05 -24.77 7.45
CA ASP A 101 -9.83 -25.73 6.67
C ASP A 101 -10.73 -25.07 5.62
N VAL A 102 -10.63 -23.74 5.49
CA VAL A 102 -11.36 -22.98 4.46
C VAL A 102 -11.01 -23.53 3.07
N PRO A 103 -11.96 -23.80 2.17
CA PRO A 103 -11.70 -24.34 0.84
C PRO A 103 -10.73 -23.49 0.00
N ASP A 104 -9.91 -24.14 -0.84
CA ASP A 104 -8.97 -23.46 -1.75
C ASP A 104 -9.66 -22.41 -2.63
N THR A 105 -10.91 -22.68 -3.04
CA THR A 105 -11.71 -21.72 -3.83
C THR A 105 -11.97 -20.41 -3.11
N VAL A 106 -12.07 -20.41 -1.77
CA VAL A 106 -12.23 -19.20 -0.95
C VAL A 106 -10.88 -18.51 -0.77
N ALA A 107 -9.79 -19.27 -0.57
CA ALA A 107 -8.44 -18.71 -0.54
C ALA A 107 -8.05 -18.05 -1.88
N ASP A 108 -8.39 -18.69 -3.01
CA ASP A 108 -8.19 -18.10 -4.34
C ASP A 108 -9.06 -16.86 -4.57
N PHE A 109 -10.28 -16.86 -4.06
CA PHE A 109 -11.14 -15.68 -4.08
C PHE A 109 -10.51 -14.52 -3.29
N ALA A 110 -9.94 -14.80 -2.12
CA ALA A 110 -9.23 -13.80 -1.30
C ALA A 110 -8.01 -13.21 -2.04
N ARG A 111 -7.17 -14.06 -2.67
CA ARG A 111 -6.04 -13.58 -3.50
C ARG A 111 -6.52 -12.69 -4.65
N ARG A 112 -7.62 -13.07 -5.30
CA ARG A 112 -8.21 -12.26 -6.39
C ARG A 112 -8.78 -10.96 -5.87
N ALA A 113 -9.48 -10.94 -4.74
CA ALA A 113 -10.06 -9.73 -4.14
C ALA A 113 -9.00 -8.68 -3.79
N LEU A 114 -7.76 -9.09 -3.49
CA LEU A 114 -6.64 -8.19 -3.28
C LEU A 114 -6.04 -7.65 -4.59
N ARG A 115 -6.12 -8.41 -5.69
CA ARG A 115 -5.37 -8.17 -6.93
C ARG A 115 -6.23 -7.80 -8.12
N GLU A 116 -7.55 -7.90 -8.01
CA GLU A 116 -8.50 -7.69 -9.11
C GLU A 116 -9.75 -6.99 -8.60
N ARG A 117 -10.53 -6.49 -9.55
CA ARG A 117 -11.88 -6.02 -9.27
C ARG A 117 -12.86 -7.19 -9.44
N LEU A 118 -13.54 -7.58 -8.38
CA LEU A 118 -14.52 -8.66 -8.38
C LEU A 118 -15.96 -8.13 -8.45
N ARG A 119 -16.88 -8.99 -8.89
CA ARG A 119 -18.32 -8.69 -8.92
C ARG A 119 -19.02 -9.36 -7.75
N VAL A 120 -20.05 -8.71 -7.21
CA VAL A 120 -20.89 -9.28 -6.13
C VAL A 120 -21.46 -10.65 -6.55
N ALA A 121 -21.88 -10.80 -7.81
CA ALA A 121 -22.42 -12.06 -8.31
C ALA A 121 -21.42 -13.22 -8.19
N ASP A 122 -20.12 -12.97 -8.35
CA ASP A 122 -19.09 -14.00 -8.22
C ASP A 122 -18.93 -14.43 -6.75
N ALA A 123 -19.07 -13.49 -5.80
CA ALA A 123 -19.08 -13.80 -4.37
C ALA A 123 -20.32 -14.58 -3.98
N VAL A 124 -21.51 -14.13 -4.39
CA VAL A 124 -22.79 -14.78 -4.07
C VAL A 124 -22.83 -16.22 -4.59
N ALA A 125 -22.42 -16.45 -5.85
CA ALA A 125 -22.38 -17.80 -6.41
C ALA A 125 -21.46 -18.75 -5.64
N LEU A 126 -20.35 -18.23 -5.09
CA LEU A 126 -19.45 -19.03 -4.25
C LEU A 126 -20.06 -19.29 -2.85
N LEU A 127 -20.67 -18.29 -2.25
CA LEU A 127 -21.35 -18.39 -0.95
C LEU A 127 -22.48 -19.41 -0.99
N GLU A 128 -23.36 -19.34 -2.00
CA GLU A 128 -24.47 -20.29 -2.20
C GLU A 128 -23.96 -21.73 -2.40
N ARG A 129 -22.90 -21.91 -3.20
CA ARG A 129 -22.31 -23.24 -3.45
C ARG A 129 -21.69 -23.87 -2.19
N LEU A 130 -21.18 -23.02 -1.27
CA LEU A 130 -20.57 -23.47 -0.02
C LEU A 130 -21.58 -23.51 1.15
N GLU A 131 -22.81 -23.10 0.88
CA GLU A 131 -23.88 -23.00 1.90
C GLU A 131 -23.47 -22.12 3.10
N TYR A 132 -22.64 -21.08 2.84
CA TYR A 132 -22.26 -20.09 3.85
C TYR A 132 -23.41 -19.12 4.11
N ARG A 133 -23.67 -18.78 5.38
CA ARG A 133 -24.65 -17.75 5.73
C ARG A 133 -24.15 -16.40 5.28
N HIS A 134 -24.99 -15.62 4.62
CA HIS A 134 -24.58 -14.29 4.18
C HIS A 134 -25.76 -13.35 4.02
N GLU A 135 -25.50 -12.07 4.25
CA GLU A 135 -26.46 -10.99 4.06
C GLU A 135 -25.78 -9.72 3.56
N GLY A 136 -26.58 -8.80 3.00
CA GLY A 136 -26.15 -7.47 2.60
C GLY A 136 -25.77 -7.32 1.14
N GLY A 137 -24.96 -6.29 0.87
CA GLY A 137 -24.62 -5.80 -0.46
C GLY A 137 -23.24 -6.22 -0.95
N ARG A 138 -22.51 -5.23 -1.51
CA ARG A 138 -21.16 -5.38 -2.07
C ARG A 138 -20.13 -5.82 -1.04
N GLY A 139 -20.29 -5.46 0.23
CA GLY A 139 -19.41 -5.88 1.31
C GLY A 139 -19.23 -7.40 1.43
N ARG A 140 -20.16 -8.22 0.87
CA ARG A 140 -19.98 -9.68 0.79
C ARG A 140 -18.70 -10.10 0.04
N ILE A 141 -18.18 -9.27 -0.86
CA ILE A 141 -16.90 -9.55 -1.54
C ILE A 141 -15.77 -9.55 -0.53
N GLY A 142 -15.63 -8.48 0.25
CA GLY A 142 -14.57 -8.39 1.24
C GLY A 142 -14.78 -9.32 2.43
N ALA A 143 -16.01 -9.47 2.90
CA ALA A 143 -16.35 -10.40 3.97
C ALA A 143 -15.94 -11.84 3.60
N LEU A 144 -16.29 -12.35 2.41
CA LEU A 144 -15.86 -13.66 1.92
C LEU A 144 -14.34 -13.74 1.74
N ALA A 145 -13.70 -12.69 1.19
CA ALA A 145 -12.26 -12.65 1.03
C ALA A 145 -11.52 -12.72 2.37
N ALA A 146 -12.06 -12.06 3.41
CA ALA A 146 -11.46 -12.09 4.74
C ALA A 146 -11.48 -13.49 5.37
N LEU A 147 -12.51 -14.30 5.12
CA LEU A 147 -12.55 -15.70 5.56
C LEU A 147 -11.41 -16.53 4.93
N GLY A 148 -11.11 -16.28 3.65
CA GLY A 148 -10.07 -17.00 2.92
C GLY A 148 -8.64 -16.54 3.21
N ALA A 149 -8.47 -15.42 3.87
CA ALA A 149 -7.20 -14.72 3.98
C ALA A 149 -6.12 -15.54 4.69
N HIS A 150 -6.47 -16.30 5.72
CA HIS A 150 -5.49 -17.12 6.47
C HIS A 150 -4.75 -18.12 5.57
N ARG A 151 -5.43 -18.67 4.56
CA ARG A 151 -4.85 -19.60 3.58
C ARG A 151 -4.36 -18.92 2.31
N ALA A 152 -4.72 -17.66 2.11
CA ALA A 152 -4.35 -16.91 0.92
C ALA A 152 -2.99 -16.22 1.04
N PHE A 153 -2.57 -15.87 2.25
CA PHE A 153 -1.39 -15.04 2.51
C PHE A 153 -0.46 -15.71 3.51
N ASP A 154 0.86 -15.60 3.27
CA ASP A 154 1.90 -16.17 4.11
C ASP A 154 2.64 -15.11 4.94
N ASP A 155 2.72 -13.86 4.43
CA ASP A 155 3.34 -12.73 5.13
C ASP A 155 2.27 -11.93 5.90
N TRP A 156 2.55 -11.66 7.18
CA TRP A 156 1.63 -11.03 8.10
C TRP A 156 2.34 -9.98 8.94
N THR A 157 1.58 -8.96 9.31
CA THR A 157 1.94 -7.89 10.22
C THR A 157 0.82 -7.67 11.23
N TYR A 158 0.95 -6.63 12.04
CA TYR A 158 -0.04 -6.27 13.06
C TYR A 158 -0.40 -4.80 12.96
N GLU A 159 -1.65 -4.48 13.25
CA GLU A 159 -2.10 -3.11 13.49
C GLU A 159 -2.83 -3.06 14.83
N HIS A 160 -2.34 -2.24 15.75
CA HIS A 160 -3.00 -1.92 17.01
C HIS A 160 -3.77 -0.63 16.84
N ILE A 161 -5.09 -0.68 16.95
CA ILE A 161 -5.99 0.44 16.70
C ILE A 161 -6.62 0.87 18.02
N ALA A 162 -6.41 2.12 18.40
CA ALA A 162 -7.08 2.77 19.53
C ALA A 162 -8.32 3.52 19.04
N TYR A 163 -9.42 3.37 19.77
CA TYR A 163 -10.70 4.01 19.46
C TYR A 163 -11.02 5.10 20.49
N ARG A 164 -11.65 6.17 20.01
CA ARG A 164 -12.20 7.28 20.80
C ARG A 164 -13.70 7.09 21.01
N ASP A 165 -14.25 7.81 21.96
CA ASP A 165 -15.70 7.86 22.16
C ASP A 165 -16.42 8.33 20.90
N LEU A 166 -17.53 7.68 20.54
CA LEU A 166 -18.30 8.00 19.32
C LEU A 166 -18.81 9.45 19.32
N SER A 167 -19.13 10.02 20.49
CA SER A 167 -19.55 11.42 20.61
C SER A 167 -18.49 12.42 20.18
N ARG A 168 -17.22 12.02 20.11
CA ARG A 168 -16.08 12.82 19.65
C ARG A 168 -15.80 12.64 18.15
N CYS A 169 -16.50 11.77 17.45
CA CYS A 169 -16.36 11.62 16.00
C CYS A 169 -16.64 12.95 15.29
N GLY A 170 -15.84 13.28 14.26
CA GLY A 170 -15.94 14.56 13.56
C GLY A 170 -15.29 15.76 14.23
N THR A 171 -14.78 15.61 15.47
CA THR A 171 -14.00 16.66 16.15
C THR A 171 -12.49 16.41 15.97
N PRO A 172 -11.64 17.46 16.11
CA PRO A 172 -10.19 17.27 16.14
C PRO A 172 -9.77 16.24 17.22
N ARG A 173 -8.75 15.45 16.93
CA ARG A 173 -8.17 14.50 17.89
C ARG A 173 -7.18 15.23 18.79
N GLU A 174 -7.30 15.03 20.09
CA GLU A 174 -6.37 15.56 21.07
C GLU A 174 -5.27 14.52 21.30
N ILE A 175 -4.14 14.69 20.63
CA ILE A 175 -2.98 13.78 20.69
C ILE A 175 -1.74 14.63 20.85
N ASP A 176 -0.88 14.26 21.80
CA ASP A 176 0.44 14.89 21.96
C ASP A 176 1.40 14.38 20.89
N GLY A 177 1.74 15.24 19.93
CA GLY A 177 2.63 14.91 18.82
C GLY A 177 4.04 14.51 19.28
N GLU A 178 4.57 15.11 20.36
CA GLU A 178 5.90 14.78 20.88
C GLU A 178 5.93 13.34 21.39
N SER A 179 4.88 12.89 22.08
CA SER A 179 4.75 11.50 22.54
C SER A 179 4.66 10.52 21.38
N VAL A 180 3.96 10.87 20.28
CA VAL A 180 3.90 10.04 19.07
C VAL A 180 5.27 9.90 18.42
N HIS A 181 6.01 11.02 18.28
CA HIS A 181 7.37 10.98 17.71
C HIS A 181 8.33 10.16 18.59
N ALA A 182 8.24 10.27 19.92
CA ALA A 182 9.03 9.47 20.85
C ALA A 182 8.69 7.97 20.74
N ALA A 183 7.40 7.61 20.76
CA ALA A 183 6.95 6.23 20.59
C ALA A 183 7.39 5.63 19.24
N ALA A 184 7.34 6.44 18.16
CA ALA A 184 7.81 6.03 16.84
C ALA A 184 9.33 5.80 16.78
N GLU A 185 10.13 6.59 17.53
CA GLU A 185 11.58 6.41 17.62
C GLU A 185 11.94 5.13 18.34
N ASP A 186 11.32 4.92 19.50
CA ASP A 186 11.61 3.78 20.37
C ASP A 186 11.19 2.44 19.75
N ALA A 187 10.11 2.44 18.96
CA ALA A 187 9.60 1.23 18.34
C ALA A 187 10.17 0.94 16.94
N TYR A 188 10.91 1.86 16.33
CA TYR A 188 11.52 1.64 15.01
C TYR A 188 12.74 0.71 15.12
N PRO A 189 12.98 -0.25 14.20
CA PRO A 189 12.26 -0.47 12.92
C PRO A 189 11.06 -1.42 12.97
N GLU A 190 10.76 -2.05 14.10
CA GLU A 190 9.72 -3.06 14.23
C GLU A 190 8.31 -2.49 14.06
N ALA A 191 8.08 -1.22 14.49
CA ALA A 191 6.91 -0.44 14.11
C ALA A 191 7.30 0.62 13.07
N TRP A 192 6.50 0.74 12.04
CA TRP A 192 6.78 1.57 10.86
C TRP A 192 5.54 2.38 10.44
N ASP A 193 5.75 3.45 9.66
CA ASP A 193 4.69 4.36 9.20
C ASP A 193 3.87 4.99 10.34
N THR A 194 4.47 5.19 11.50
CA THR A 194 3.82 5.90 12.62
C THR A 194 3.86 7.41 12.40
N VAL A 195 4.98 7.92 11.92
CA VAL A 195 5.20 9.32 11.58
C VAL A 195 5.93 9.45 10.25
N ASP A 196 5.80 10.59 9.58
CA ASP A 196 6.73 11.03 8.53
C ASP A 196 7.56 12.17 9.09
N ARG A 197 8.86 11.93 9.32
CA ARG A 197 9.75 12.89 10.00
C ARG A 197 10.10 14.09 9.16
N VAL A 198 10.09 13.95 7.83
CA VAL A 198 10.46 15.05 6.91
C VAL A 198 9.27 15.99 6.70
N GLU A 199 8.06 15.42 6.59
CA GLU A 199 6.84 16.20 6.43
C GLU A 199 6.24 16.63 7.79
N ASP A 200 6.78 16.13 8.91
CA ASP A 200 6.27 16.33 10.29
C ASP A 200 4.79 15.92 10.42
N GLU A 201 4.44 14.76 9.82
CA GLU A 201 3.07 14.26 9.77
C GLU A 201 2.90 13.04 10.69
N LEU A 202 1.86 13.06 11.52
CA LEU A 202 1.45 11.93 12.37
C LEU A 202 0.65 10.94 11.52
N VAL A 203 1.34 10.05 10.79
CA VAL A 203 0.73 9.13 9.83
C VAL A 203 -0.23 8.13 10.49
N CYS A 204 0.02 7.79 11.75
CA CYS A 204 -0.84 6.90 12.54
C CYS A 204 -2.20 7.52 12.89
N VAL A 205 -2.36 8.85 12.76
CA VAL A 205 -3.58 9.58 13.11
C VAL A 205 -4.42 9.85 11.85
N PRO A 206 -5.61 9.24 11.72
CA PRO A 206 -6.41 9.40 10.51
C PRO A 206 -7.06 10.79 10.43
N ALA A 207 -7.04 11.42 9.25
CA ALA A 207 -7.74 12.68 9.00
C ALA A 207 -9.28 12.54 8.94
N ALA A 208 -9.79 11.33 8.80
CA ALA A 208 -11.21 11.07 8.58
C ALA A 208 -12.05 11.17 9.87
N PRO A 209 -13.34 11.58 9.77
CA PRO A 209 -14.22 11.73 10.93
C PRO A 209 -14.77 10.39 11.41
N GLY A 210 -13.95 9.54 12.04
CA GLY A 210 -14.36 8.23 12.53
C GLY A 210 -13.88 7.94 13.94
N PRO A 211 -14.21 6.76 14.48
CA PRO A 211 -13.87 6.37 15.84
C PRO A 211 -12.41 6.04 16.06
N ILE A 212 -11.61 5.82 15.01
CA ILE A 212 -10.18 5.56 15.17
C ILE A 212 -9.50 6.81 15.71
N LEU A 213 -8.82 6.68 16.84
CA LEU A 213 -7.97 7.70 17.42
C LEU A 213 -6.59 7.69 16.75
N TYR A 214 -5.93 6.53 16.78
CA TYR A 214 -4.70 6.25 16.04
C TYR A 214 -4.55 4.75 15.78
N GLY A 215 -3.66 4.37 14.83
CA GLY A 215 -3.35 2.98 14.53
C GLY A 215 -1.84 2.78 14.34
N ILE A 216 -1.23 1.91 15.14
CA ILE A 216 0.20 1.59 15.09
C ILE A 216 0.41 0.28 14.35
N ARG A 217 1.26 0.29 13.32
CA ARG A 217 1.59 -0.86 12.47
C ARG A 217 2.98 -1.36 12.73
N GLY A 218 3.17 -2.67 12.68
CA GLY A 218 4.49 -3.27 12.90
C GLY A 218 4.51 -4.77 12.66
N ASP A 219 5.70 -5.33 12.83
CA ASP A 219 5.96 -6.75 12.59
C ASP A 219 5.70 -7.61 13.84
N ASP A 220 5.62 -7.00 15.01
CA ASP A 220 5.39 -7.68 16.29
C ASP A 220 4.21 -7.10 17.06
N PRO A 221 3.28 -7.95 17.59
CA PRO A 221 2.09 -7.48 18.29
C PRO A 221 2.38 -6.80 19.64
N GLU A 222 3.46 -7.17 20.33
CA GLU A 222 3.84 -6.53 21.60
C GLU A 222 4.43 -5.13 21.36
N THR A 223 5.25 -4.99 20.31
CA THR A 223 5.85 -3.72 19.92
C THR A 223 4.77 -2.70 19.56
N VAL A 224 3.77 -3.07 18.73
CA VAL A 224 2.71 -2.13 18.36
C VAL A 224 1.84 -1.73 19.55
N ARG A 225 1.59 -2.65 20.51
CA ARG A 225 0.88 -2.34 21.75
C ARG A 225 1.66 -1.40 22.65
N SER A 226 2.95 -1.69 22.82
CA SER A 226 3.84 -0.87 23.66
C SER A 226 4.00 0.54 23.11
N ALA A 227 4.18 0.67 21.80
CA ALA A 227 4.24 1.97 21.13
C ALA A 227 2.92 2.75 21.29
N ALA A 228 1.77 2.09 21.13
CA ALA A 228 0.47 2.71 21.32
C ALA A 228 0.25 3.17 22.78
N ALA A 229 0.70 2.39 23.77
CA ALA A 229 0.57 2.72 25.18
C ALA A 229 1.46 3.90 25.61
N ALA A 230 2.51 4.23 24.85
CA ALA A 230 3.39 5.38 25.10
C ALA A 230 2.83 6.70 24.56
N ILE A 231 1.75 6.66 23.75
CA ILE A 231 1.14 7.86 23.16
C ILE A 231 0.22 8.55 24.18
N GLU A 232 0.47 9.82 24.44
CA GLU A 232 -0.40 10.67 25.24
C GLU A 232 -1.51 11.27 24.38
N SER A 233 -2.78 11.03 24.76
CA SER A 233 -3.94 11.45 23.98
C SER A 233 -5.19 11.66 24.83
N GLU A 234 -6.28 12.09 24.19
CA GLU A 234 -7.61 11.99 24.78
C GLU A 234 -7.90 10.53 25.21
N PRO A 235 -8.90 10.29 26.07
CA PRO A 235 -9.18 8.94 26.56
C PRO A 235 -9.41 7.93 25.46
N VAL A 236 -8.66 6.84 25.48
CA VAL A 236 -8.89 5.65 24.66
C VAL A 236 -10.03 4.87 25.31
N THR A 237 -11.14 4.68 24.57
CA THR A 237 -12.27 3.90 25.07
C THR A 237 -12.05 2.40 24.93
N GLU A 238 -11.32 2.02 23.90
CA GLU A 238 -10.96 0.66 23.58
C GLU A 238 -9.76 0.61 22.65
N ALA A 239 -9.02 -0.49 22.67
CA ALA A 239 -7.96 -0.74 21.71
C ALA A 239 -7.91 -2.23 21.32
N VAL A 240 -7.73 -2.49 20.02
CA VAL A 240 -7.73 -3.85 19.45
C VAL A 240 -6.51 -4.06 18.58
N THR A 241 -5.86 -5.23 18.73
CA THR A 241 -4.78 -5.65 17.85
C THR A 241 -5.31 -6.61 16.78
N TYR A 242 -5.11 -6.25 15.54
CA TYR A 242 -5.44 -7.09 14.38
C TYR A 242 -4.18 -7.67 13.76
N ARG A 243 -4.25 -8.96 13.35
CA ARG A 243 -3.29 -9.52 12.40
C ARG A 243 -3.72 -9.10 10.99
N THR A 244 -2.78 -8.67 10.14
CA THR A 244 -3.12 -8.03 8.86
C THR A 244 -2.12 -8.36 7.76
N ASN A 245 -2.54 -8.23 6.50
CA ASN A 245 -1.69 -8.28 5.31
C ASN A 245 -1.16 -6.90 4.89
N GLN A 246 -1.22 -5.90 5.77
CA GLN A 246 -0.65 -4.58 5.50
C GLN A 246 0.87 -4.65 5.39
N GLY A 247 1.45 -3.79 4.57
CA GLY A 247 2.90 -3.71 4.43
C GLY A 247 3.56 -4.97 3.89
N THR A 248 2.87 -5.81 3.10
CA THR A 248 3.39 -7.11 2.61
C THR A 248 3.64 -7.16 1.10
N ASP A 249 3.22 -6.14 0.34
CA ASP A 249 3.21 -6.16 -1.14
C ASP A 249 2.34 -7.26 -1.76
N ALA A 250 1.46 -7.88 -0.99
CA ALA A 250 0.63 -9.00 -1.46
C ALA A 250 -0.29 -8.63 -2.65
N HIS A 251 -0.54 -7.35 -2.88
CA HIS A 251 -1.28 -6.82 -4.04
C HIS A 251 -0.46 -6.85 -5.34
N LEU A 252 0.87 -6.84 -5.26
CA LEU A 252 1.74 -6.85 -6.42
C LEU A 252 1.76 -8.22 -7.09
N ARG A 253 1.84 -8.20 -8.42
CA ARG A 253 2.09 -9.37 -9.27
C ARG A 253 3.36 -9.13 -10.06
N ASP A 254 4.14 -10.15 -10.28
CA ASP A 254 5.17 -10.08 -11.31
C ASP A 254 4.51 -10.03 -12.68
N GLY A 255 5.01 -9.17 -13.55
CA GLY A 255 4.49 -8.96 -14.88
C GLY A 255 5.54 -8.43 -15.84
N THR A 256 5.19 -8.47 -17.14
CA THR A 256 5.96 -7.80 -18.19
C THR A 256 5.20 -6.55 -18.67
N ILE A 257 5.88 -5.63 -19.31
CA ILE A 257 5.27 -4.40 -19.85
C ILE A 257 4.06 -4.74 -20.75
N GLU A 258 4.12 -5.81 -21.54
CA GLU A 258 3.02 -6.24 -22.40
C GLU A 258 1.83 -6.87 -21.64
N SER A 259 2.09 -7.46 -20.47
CA SER A 259 1.11 -8.23 -19.72
C SER A 259 0.28 -7.39 -18.73
N VAL A 260 0.70 -6.15 -18.44
CA VAL A 260 0.00 -5.29 -17.46
C VAL A 260 -1.42 -4.93 -17.93
N ARG A 261 -2.32 -4.75 -16.95
CA ARG A 261 -3.74 -4.41 -17.19
C ARG A 261 -4.18 -3.40 -16.13
N ASP A 262 -5.10 -2.54 -16.52
CA ASP A 262 -5.72 -1.56 -15.61
C ASP A 262 -6.40 -2.22 -14.40
N GLY A 263 -6.41 -1.52 -13.28
CA GLY A 263 -7.05 -1.96 -12.05
C GLY A 263 -6.27 -3.03 -11.28
N ARG A 264 -5.00 -3.24 -11.61
CA ARG A 264 -4.10 -4.21 -10.97
C ARG A 264 -2.76 -3.57 -10.65
N ALA A 265 -2.06 -4.12 -9.68
CA ALA A 265 -0.73 -3.67 -9.30
C ALA A 265 0.34 -4.69 -9.69
N TYR A 266 1.49 -4.20 -10.13
CA TYR A 266 2.55 -5.02 -10.68
C TYR A 266 3.94 -4.63 -10.18
N ARG A 267 4.85 -5.61 -10.25
CA ARG A 267 6.29 -5.44 -10.30
C ARG A 267 6.73 -5.72 -11.73
N VAL A 268 7.41 -4.76 -12.37
CA VAL A 268 7.79 -4.83 -13.78
C VAL A 268 9.23 -4.36 -13.95
N ASP A 269 10.03 -5.12 -14.69
CA ASP A 269 11.37 -4.74 -15.09
C ASP A 269 11.35 -4.00 -16.43
N GLY A 270 12.30 -3.09 -16.62
CA GLY A 270 12.46 -2.37 -17.89
C GLY A 270 13.59 -1.36 -17.84
N VAL A 271 13.86 -0.76 -19.00
CA VAL A 271 14.86 0.30 -19.18
C VAL A 271 14.15 1.63 -19.30
N VAL A 272 14.62 2.66 -18.62
CA VAL A 272 14.11 4.03 -18.79
C VAL A 272 14.33 4.48 -20.23
N SER A 273 13.25 4.68 -20.98
CA SER A 273 13.29 5.06 -22.39
C SER A 273 13.07 6.56 -22.62
N ASP A 274 12.27 7.19 -21.78
CA ASP A 274 12.05 8.63 -21.80
C ASP A 274 12.47 9.23 -20.45
N ALA A 275 13.24 10.32 -20.50
CA ALA A 275 13.71 10.98 -19.29
C ALA A 275 12.56 11.48 -18.41
N PRO A 276 12.71 11.46 -17.08
CA PRO A 276 11.73 12.02 -16.17
C PRO A 276 11.41 13.48 -16.48
N GLU A 277 10.12 13.79 -16.63
CA GLU A 277 9.60 15.13 -16.90
C GLU A 277 8.61 15.53 -15.81
N THR A 278 8.82 16.70 -15.20
CA THR A 278 7.81 17.27 -14.30
C THR A 278 6.77 18.04 -15.10
N ARG A 279 5.50 17.64 -15.01
CA ARG A 279 4.38 18.26 -15.69
C ARG A 279 3.58 19.19 -14.78
N ALA A 280 2.61 19.89 -15.35
CA ALA A 280 1.68 20.73 -14.60
C ALA A 280 1.05 19.95 -13.43
N GLY A 281 0.96 20.56 -12.24
CA GLY A 281 0.53 19.90 -11.02
C GLY A 281 1.65 19.19 -10.26
N GLY A 282 2.93 19.25 -10.74
CA GLY A 282 4.08 18.72 -10.01
C GLY A 282 4.29 17.21 -10.12
N HIS A 283 3.52 16.51 -10.96
CA HIS A 283 3.67 15.08 -11.23
C HIS A 283 4.91 14.82 -12.07
N VAL A 284 5.65 13.75 -11.77
CA VAL A 284 6.84 13.36 -12.54
C VAL A 284 6.49 12.14 -13.38
N HIS A 285 6.61 12.28 -14.69
CA HIS A 285 6.34 11.24 -15.68
C HIS A 285 7.63 10.74 -16.29
N LEU A 286 7.71 9.45 -16.55
CA LEU A 286 8.75 8.79 -17.34
C LEU A 286 8.13 7.62 -18.09
N THR A 287 8.89 7.01 -18.99
CA THR A 287 8.50 5.78 -19.67
C THR A 287 9.60 4.74 -19.47
N ILE A 288 9.22 3.51 -19.19
CA ILE A 288 10.14 2.36 -19.26
C ILE A 288 9.80 1.51 -20.47
N ALA A 289 10.77 0.76 -20.97
CA ALA A 289 10.65 -0.08 -22.15
C ALA A 289 11.30 -1.44 -21.96
N ASP A 290 10.74 -2.45 -22.65
CA ASP A 290 11.36 -3.75 -22.88
C ASP A 290 11.15 -4.09 -24.37
N GLY A 291 12.22 -4.09 -25.18
CA GLY A 291 12.12 -4.14 -26.62
C GLY A 291 11.28 -2.99 -27.20
N ASP A 292 10.21 -3.36 -27.92
CA ASP A 292 9.25 -2.39 -28.50
C ASP A 292 8.12 -2.00 -27.54
N ALA A 293 7.93 -2.75 -26.45
CA ALA A 293 6.89 -2.49 -25.46
C ALA A 293 7.23 -1.26 -24.59
N ARG A 294 6.23 -0.47 -24.27
CA ARG A 294 6.36 0.78 -23.52
C ARG A 294 5.35 0.85 -22.38
N LEU A 295 5.79 1.29 -21.20
CA LEU A 295 4.93 1.51 -20.05
C LEU A 295 5.17 2.93 -19.50
N PRO A 296 4.22 3.85 -19.67
CA PRO A 296 4.25 5.12 -18.97
C PRO A 296 4.18 4.91 -17.46
N CYS A 297 5.00 5.65 -16.71
CA CYS A 297 5.03 5.63 -15.26
C CYS A 297 4.86 7.05 -14.73
N VAL A 298 4.26 7.19 -13.54
CA VAL A 298 4.06 8.49 -12.91
C VAL A 298 4.27 8.42 -11.39
N ALA A 299 5.07 9.35 -10.86
CA ALA A 299 5.09 9.68 -9.46
C ALA A 299 4.24 10.94 -9.24
N PHE A 300 3.08 10.76 -8.57
CA PHE A 300 2.14 11.86 -8.33
C PHE A 300 2.66 12.86 -7.31
N GLU A 301 2.12 14.08 -7.33
CA GLU A 301 2.50 15.15 -6.40
C GLU A 301 2.45 14.72 -4.93
N PRO A 302 1.40 14.02 -4.44
CA PRO A 302 1.33 13.59 -3.05
C PRO A 302 2.44 12.63 -2.60
N THR A 303 3.23 12.07 -3.52
CA THR A 303 4.39 11.21 -3.16
C THR A 303 5.62 12.01 -2.71
N LYS A 304 5.45 13.33 -2.51
CA LYS A 304 6.44 14.22 -1.87
C LYS A 304 7.85 14.08 -2.47
N ARG A 305 8.86 13.84 -1.62
CA ARG A 305 10.28 13.69 -1.97
C ARG A 305 10.61 12.46 -2.82
N PHE A 306 9.74 11.46 -2.88
CA PHE A 306 9.93 10.33 -3.81
C PHE A 306 10.04 10.79 -5.27
N ARG A 307 9.35 11.87 -5.65
CA ARG A 307 9.48 12.48 -6.99
C ARG A 307 10.91 12.93 -7.29
N ASP A 308 11.69 13.36 -6.29
CA ASP A 308 13.08 13.77 -6.47
C ASP A 308 13.95 12.55 -6.79
N ARG A 309 13.68 11.40 -6.18
CA ARG A 309 14.32 10.13 -6.52
C ARG A 309 14.01 9.74 -7.97
N VAL A 310 12.74 9.85 -8.38
CA VAL A 310 12.31 9.56 -9.75
C VAL A 310 12.95 10.52 -10.76
N ARG A 311 13.10 11.82 -10.44
CA ARG A 311 13.83 12.80 -11.28
C ARG A 311 15.31 12.46 -11.48
N GLY A 312 15.88 11.71 -10.52
CA GLY A 312 17.27 11.24 -10.60
C GLY A 312 17.52 10.13 -11.62
N LEU A 313 16.46 9.46 -12.12
CA LEU A 313 16.56 8.44 -13.15
C LEU A 313 16.98 9.05 -14.50
N ARG A 314 17.63 8.25 -15.35
CA ARG A 314 18.13 8.65 -16.66
C ARG A 314 17.77 7.64 -17.72
N VAL A 315 17.64 8.08 -18.95
CA VAL A 315 17.47 7.20 -20.11
C VAL A 315 18.63 6.21 -20.17
N GLY A 316 18.28 4.92 -20.25
CA GLY A 316 19.23 3.81 -20.24
C GLY A 316 19.42 3.15 -18.85
N ASP A 317 18.86 3.71 -17.78
CA ASP A 317 18.88 3.05 -16.46
C ASP A 317 18.02 1.79 -16.50
N ASP A 318 18.55 0.65 -16.04
CA ASP A 318 17.74 -0.54 -15.78
C ASP A 318 17.01 -0.40 -14.44
N VAL A 319 15.71 -0.61 -14.45
CA VAL A 319 14.86 -0.43 -13.26
C VAL A 319 13.84 -1.54 -13.12
N THR A 320 13.49 -1.83 -11.85
CA THR A 320 12.24 -2.53 -11.49
C THR A 320 11.27 -1.50 -10.92
N VAL A 321 10.07 -1.40 -11.45
CA VAL A 321 9.03 -0.49 -10.95
C VAL A 321 7.88 -1.27 -10.33
N CYS A 322 7.32 -0.74 -9.23
CA CYS A 322 6.14 -1.30 -8.56
C CYS A 322 5.04 -0.25 -8.47
N GLY A 323 3.81 -0.68 -8.74
CA GLY A 323 2.66 0.20 -8.60
C GLY A 323 1.41 -0.29 -9.32
N GLU A 324 0.33 0.45 -9.14
CA GLU A 324 -0.97 0.21 -9.77
C GLU A 324 -0.99 0.78 -11.20
N VAL A 325 -1.56 0.01 -12.13
CA VAL A 325 -1.82 0.46 -13.50
C VAL A 325 -3.25 0.99 -13.62
N SER A 326 -3.39 2.19 -14.16
CA SER A 326 -4.68 2.81 -14.46
C SER A 326 -4.53 3.69 -15.70
N ASP A 327 -5.46 3.58 -16.63
CA ASP A 327 -5.41 4.25 -17.93
C ASP A 327 -4.08 4.04 -18.67
N GLY A 328 -3.59 2.78 -18.63
CA GLY A 328 -2.33 2.38 -19.26
C GLY A 328 -1.08 2.98 -18.62
N THR A 329 -1.17 3.62 -17.45
CA THR A 329 -0.05 4.26 -16.75
C THR A 329 0.17 3.61 -15.39
N LEU A 330 1.43 3.24 -15.08
CA LEU A 330 1.80 2.72 -13.77
C LEU A 330 2.05 3.87 -12.79
N LYS A 331 1.27 3.89 -11.71
CA LYS A 331 1.40 4.84 -10.59
C LYS A 331 2.44 4.31 -9.61
N LEU A 332 3.62 4.93 -9.61
CA LEU A 332 4.78 4.46 -8.83
C LEU A 332 4.51 4.48 -7.33
N GLU A 333 4.77 3.36 -6.68
CA GLU A 333 4.82 3.19 -5.22
C GLU A 333 6.26 2.99 -4.73
N LYS A 334 7.07 2.28 -5.51
CA LYS A 334 8.50 2.07 -5.30
C LYS A 334 9.18 1.72 -6.62
N PHE A 335 10.50 1.87 -6.66
CA PHE A 335 11.32 1.35 -7.75
C PHE A 335 12.69 0.90 -7.22
N ALA A 336 13.33 -0.02 -7.95
CA ALA A 336 14.75 -0.30 -7.78
C ALA A 336 15.52 0.21 -9.00
N LEU A 337 16.62 0.91 -8.75
CA LEU A 337 17.65 1.19 -9.76
C LEU A 337 18.60 0.00 -9.79
N ARG A 338 18.57 -0.78 -10.87
CA ARG A 338 19.34 -2.03 -11.03
C ARG A 338 20.74 -1.78 -11.57
N ASP A 339 20.80 -1.20 -12.76
CA ASP A 339 22.06 -0.84 -13.42
C ASP A 339 21.98 0.63 -13.89
N PRO A 340 22.68 1.55 -13.18
CA PRO A 340 22.65 2.96 -13.52
C PRO A 340 23.57 3.27 -14.69
N VAL A 341 23.15 4.15 -15.58
CA VAL A 341 24.04 4.80 -16.55
C VAL A 341 25.03 5.69 -15.79
N THR A 342 26.30 5.32 -15.81
CA THR A 342 27.36 5.99 -15.04
C THR A 342 28.24 6.91 -15.87
N THR A 343 28.08 6.87 -17.21
CA THR A 343 28.86 7.72 -18.13
C THR A 343 27.96 8.41 -19.13
N GLU A 344 28.41 9.51 -19.66
CA GLU A 344 27.79 10.19 -20.80
C GLU A 344 28.80 10.45 -21.92
N SER A 345 28.34 10.29 -23.15
CA SER A 345 29.13 10.57 -24.32
C SER A 345 29.10 12.08 -24.63
N VAL A 346 30.22 12.75 -24.48
CA VAL A 346 30.30 14.22 -24.65
C VAL A 346 31.27 14.62 -25.76
N VAL A 347 31.11 15.85 -26.26
CA VAL A 347 32.08 16.46 -27.16
C VAL A 347 33.41 16.61 -26.41
N PRO A 348 34.54 16.15 -26.98
CA PRO A 348 35.82 16.23 -26.30
C PRO A 348 36.24 17.67 -26.03
N THR A 349 36.90 17.87 -24.90
CA THR A 349 37.61 19.10 -24.55
C THR A 349 39.05 19.02 -25.10
N CYS A 350 39.56 20.08 -25.69
CA CYS A 350 40.92 20.13 -26.20
C CYS A 350 41.92 20.05 -25.03
N PRO A 351 42.87 19.11 -25.03
CA PRO A 351 43.83 18.98 -23.95
C PRO A 351 44.83 20.17 -23.89
N ASP A 352 45.05 20.92 -25.01
CA ASP A 352 45.99 22.03 -25.09
C ASP A 352 45.34 23.39 -24.75
N CYS A 353 44.04 23.56 -25.06
CA CYS A 353 43.35 24.85 -24.93
C CYS A 353 42.20 24.85 -23.93
N ASP A 354 41.89 23.70 -23.35
CA ASP A 354 40.78 23.48 -22.43
C ASP A 354 39.40 24.00 -22.95
N ARG A 355 39.22 23.94 -24.29
CA ARG A 355 37.98 24.36 -24.95
C ARG A 355 37.25 23.20 -25.58
N SER A 356 35.91 23.27 -25.60
CA SER A 356 35.08 22.29 -26.30
C SER A 356 35.42 22.30 -27.80
N MET A 357 35.76 21.12 -28.32
CA MET A 357 36.06 20.94 -29.73
C MET A 357 34.83 21.07 -30.62
N LYS A 358 35.02 21.24 -31.91
CA LYS A 358 33.95 21.29 -32.91
C LYS A 358 34.02 20.10 -33.86
N SER A 359 32.90 19.65 -34.39
CA SER A 359 32.86 18.60 -35.41
C SER A 359 33.74 19.02 -36.61
N ALA A 360 34.61 18.13 -37.04
CA ALA A 360 35.50 18.36 -38.20
C ALA A 360 34.81 17.98 -39.53
N GLY A 361 33.62 17.41 -39.48
CA GLY A 361 32.87 16.94 -40.64
C GLY A 361 32.34 15.50 -40.45
N ARG A 362 31.57 15.02 -41.41
CA ARG A 362 30.99 13.66 -41.35
C ARG A 362 32.13 12.62 -41.28
N ASN A 363 32.16 11.83 -40.21
CA ASN A 363 33.14 10.79 -39.91
C ASN A 363 34.60 11.30 -39.77
N GLN A 364 34.82 12.60 -39.48
CA GLN A 364 36.15 13.20 -39.31
C GLN A 364 36.47 13.53 -37.85
N GLY A 365 35.65 13.13 -36.91
CA GLY A 365 35.81 13.38 -35.48
C GLY A 365 35.64 14.85 -35.11
N TYR A 366 36.47 15.32 -34.18
CA TYR A 366 36.43 16.68 -33.65
C TYR A 366 37.75 17.39 -33.79
N ARG A 367 37.73 18.73 -33.89
CA ARG A 367 38.91 19.56 -34.00
C ARG A 367 38.80 20.83 -33.14
N CYS A 368 39.87 21.18 -32.46
CA CYS A 368 39.99 22.47 -31.80
C CYS A 368 40.15 23.59 -32.84
N ARG A 369 39.39 24.67 -32.71
CA ARG A 369 39.44 25.80 -33.64
C ARG A 369 40.62 26.71 -33.40
N ASP A 370 41.23 26.67 -32.18
CA ASP A 370 42.30 27.54 -31.79
C ASP A 370 43.71 26.93 -32.13
N CYS A 371 43.94 25.68 -31.74
CA CYS A 371 45.25 25.04 -31.92
C CYS A 371 45.24 23.93 -32.99
N GLY A 372 44.07 23.52 -33.51
CA GLY A 372 43.97 22.51 -34.56
C GLY A 372 44.05 21.06 -34.08
N THR A 373 44.29 20.80 -32.80
CA THR A 373 44.29 19.46 -32.19
C THR A 373 43.02 18.70 -32.53
N THR A 374 43.14 17.42 -32.86
CA THR A 374 41.99 16.56 -33.28
C THR A 374 41.70 15.46 -32.29
N ALA A 375 40.44 15.06 -32.25
CA ALA A 375 39.95 13.88 -31.49
C ALA A 375 39.13 12.99 -32.43
N PRO A 376 39.22 11.63 -32.32
CA PRO A 376 38.61 10.73 -33.29
C PRO A 376 37.07 10.65 -33.13
N GLY A 377 36.54 10.99 -31.94
CA GLY A 377 35.09 10.87 -31.63
C GLY A 377 34.72 11.60 -30.36
N ARG A 378 33.50 11.34 -29.89
CA ARG A 378 33.06 11.73 -28.56
C ARG A 378 33.84 10.94 -27.51
N VAL A 379 33.91 11.47 -26.30
CA VAL A 379 34.58 10.81 -25.17
C VAL A 379 33.54 10.50 -24.08
N GLU A 380 33.75 9.39 -23.39
CA GLU A 380 32.94 9.05 -22.23
C GLU A 380 33.41 9.88 -21.03
N ARG A 381 32.45 10.51 -20.35
CA ARG A 381 32.69 11.28 -19.15
C ARG A 381 31.84 10.67 -18.01
N PRO A 382 32.43 10.43 -16.82
CA PRO A 382 31.65 10.01 -15.65
C PRO A 382 30.53 10.99 -15.36
N LEU A 383 29.34 10.46 -15.03
CA LEU A 383 28.23 11.23 -14.52
C LEU A 383 28.33 11.35 -13.01
N ASP A 384 28.14 12.56 -12.50
CA ASP A 384 27.91 12.79 -11.08
C ASP A 384 26.43 12.47 -10.78
N ARG A 385 26.20 11.36 -10.11
CA ARG A 385 24.86 10.87 -9.77
C ARG A 385 24.69 10.81 -8.26
N GLN A 386 23.58 11.38 -7.79
CA GLN A 386 23.17 11.28 -6.38
C GLN A 386 22.32 10.04 -6.10
N LEU A 387 21.76 9.41 -7.16
CA LEU A 387 20.93 8.21 -7.04
C LEU A 387 21.83 6.97 -7.15
N GLU A 388 21.89 6.18 -6.09
CA GLU A 388 22.65 4.93 -6.01
C GLU A 388 21.78 3.75 -6.46
N SER A 389 22.41 2.59 -6.78
CA SER A 389 21.68 1.36 -7.05
C SER A 389 20.95 0.89 -5.79
N GLY A 390 19.72 0.41 -5.95
CA GLY A 390 18.90 -0.07 -4.86
C GLY A 390 17.43 0.35 -4.94
N TRP A 391 16.66 -0.05 -3.93
CA TRP A 391 15.24 0.22 -3.79
C TRP A 391 14.97 1.58 -3.17
N TYR A 392 13.99 2.28 -3.73
CA TYR A 392 13.43 3.55 -3.28
C TYR A 392 11.92 3.44 -3.19
N GLU A 393 11.31 4.12 -2.22
CA GLU A 393 9.88 4.05 -1.93
C GLU A 393 9.26 5.42 -1.67
N VAL A 394 7.95 5.48 -1.72
CA VAL A 394 7.21 6.66 -1.27
C VAL A 394 7.36 6.83 0.25
N PRO A 395 7.34 8.07 0.76
CA PRO A 395 7.43 8.32 2.19
C PRO A 395 6.22 7.78 2.96
N PRO A 396 6.32 7.63 4.29
CA PRO A 396 5.26 7.08 5.14
C PRO A 396 3.90 7.73 4.93
N CYS A 397 3.82 9.06 4.83
CA CYS A 397 2.57 9.81 4.65
C CYS A 397 1.88 9.55 3.30
N ALA A 398 2.61 9.05 2.30
CA ALA A 398 2.10 8.75 0.97
C ALA A 398 1.98 7.25 0.68
N ARG A 399 2.38 6.38 1.62
CA ARG A 399 2.40 4.94 1.42
C ARG A 399 1.01 4.34 1.52
N ARG A 400 0.67 3.49 0.55
CA ARG A 400 -0.54 2.68 0.63
C ARG A 400 -0.39 1.60 1.69
N HIS A 401 -1.45 1.34 2.44
CA HIS A 401 -1.41 0.38 3.56
C HIS A 401 -0.86 -1.01 3.20
N VAL A 402 -1.09 -1.49 1.97
CA VAL A 402 -0.64 -2.83 1.54
C VAL A 402 0.81 -2.84 1.05
N ALA A 403 1.37 -1.66 0.69
CA ALA A 403 2.73 -1.55 0.19
C ALA A 403 3.74 -1.85 1.31
N LYS A 404 4.69 -2.76 1.04
CA LYS A 404 5.73 -3.18 1.99
C LYS A 404 6.77 -2.08 2.15
N PRO A 405 6.94 -1.53 3.37
CA PRO A 405 8.04 -0.60 3.66
C PRO A 405 9.41 -1.26 3.46
N LEU A 406 10.36 -0.51 2.92
CA LEU A 406 11.72 -1.03 2.69
C LEU A 406 12.42 -1.43 3.98
N VAL A 407 12.09 -0.80 5.09
CA VAL A 407 12.63 -1.11 6.42
C VAL A 407 12.33 -2.55 6.86
N ARG A 408 11.23 -3.16 6.40
CA ARG A 408 10.92 -4.56 6.70
C ARG A 408 11.89 -5.57 6.05
N GLY A 409 12.77 -5.11 5.15
CA GLY A 409 13.78 -5.97 4.51
C GLY A 409 13.20 -7.03 3.56
N GLY A 410 14.05 -8.01 3.18
CA GLY A 410 13.67 -9.08 2.24
C GLY A 410 13.62 -8.64 0.78
N PHE A 411 14.28 -7.53 0.42
CA PHE A 411 14.46 -7.06 -0.95
C PHE A 411 15.77 -7.61 -1.53
N ASP A 412 15.80 -7.74 -2.85
CA ASP A 412 16.89 -8.36 -3.62
C ASP A 412 18.04 -7.40 -4.00
N ALA A 413 18.02 -6.19 -3.46
CA ALA A 413 19.06 -5.16 -3.64
C ALA A 413 19.13 -4.28 -2.38
N PRO A 414 20.16 -3.41 -2.24
CA PRO A 414 20.22 -2.42 -1.17
C PRO A 414 18.93 -1.60 -1.08
N THR A 415 18.55 -1.18 0.12
CA THR A 415 17.34 -0.42 0.36
C THR A 415 17.65 0.97 0.91
N HIS A 416 16.87 1.97 0.49
CA HIS A 416 16.91 3.35 0.97
C HIS A 416 15.56 3.67 1.62
N PRO A 417 15.32 3.22 2.87
CA PRO A 417 14.03 3.38 3.55
C PRO A 417 13.71 4.86 3.78
N GLU A 418 12.46 5.22 3.57
CA GLU A 418 11.90 6.52 3.95
C GLU A 418 11.33 6.46 5.38
N ARG A 419 11.49 7.59 6.11
CA ARG A 419 11.17 7.64 7.53
C ARG A 419 10.53 8.97 7.96
#